data_a52a307bce8dc5c92d425edf45de9c24
#
_entry.id   a52a307bce8dc5c92d425edf45de9c24
#
_cell.length_a   1.000
_cell.length_b   1.000
_cell.length_c   1.000
_cell.angle_alpha   90.00
_cell.angle_beta   90.00
_cell.angle_gamma   90.00
#
_symmetry.space_group_name_H-M   'P 1'
#
loop_
_entity.id
_entity.type
_entity.pdbx_description
1 polymer ?
#
loop_
_entity_poly.entity_id
_entity_poly.type
_entity_poly.pdbx_seq_one_letter_code
_entity_poly.pdbx_strand_id
1 'polypeptide(L)'
;MQKTFLFLLLITAASVSFAQQAKPGTEVKKDDKTTQASNPNAPTVDFKEESYNFGDVGEGPQITHEFKFTNNGKEPLILANVKASCGCTTPSWPKDPILPGKEATILVTYNTQGRPGNFNKSITITSNATTPSKVIFIKGTVEKVDPAKYEPLEQPSMLTPKGTN
;
A
#
# COMPACT_ATOMS: atom_id res chain seq x y z
N MET A 1 -59.80 48.79 -53.94
CA MET A 1 -59.05 50.04 -54.06
C MET A 1 -57.71 49.84 -53.45
N GLN A 2 -56.69 49.71 -54.35
CA GLN A 2 -55.49 50.52 -54.36
C GLN A 2 -54.63 50.42 -53.07
N LYS A 3 -53.33 50.16 -53.07
CA LYS A 3 -52.25 50.41 -54.04
C LYS A 3 -51.05 49.56 -53.61
N THR A 4 -50.46 48.91 -54.58
CA THR A 4 -49.02 48.64 -54.77
C THR A 4 -48.07 49.51 -53.97
N PHE A 5 -47.07 48.89 -53.30
CA PHE A 5 -45.70 49.45 -53.25
C PHE A 5 -44.70 48.29 -53.17
N LEU A 6 -44.03 48.17 -54.27
CA LEU A 6 -42.82 47.37 -54.54
C LEU A 6 -41.65 48.07 -53.83
N PHE A 7 -41.01 47.45 -52.88
CA PHE A 7 -39.70 47.91 -52.45
C PHE A 7 -38.70 46.72 -52.48
N LEU A 8 -37.97 46.78 -53.55
CA LEU A 8 -36.82 45.92 -53.78
C LEU A 8 -35.67 46.44 -52.86
N LEU A 9 -35.31 45.66 -51.84
CA LEU A 9 -34.08 45.94 -51.09
C LEU A 9 -33.15 44.77 -51.14
N LEU A 10 -32.14 44.92 -51.97
CA LEU A 10 -30.92 44.10 -52.04
C LEU A 10 -30.22 44.16 -50.69
N ILE A 11 -30.23 43.10 -49.92
CA ILE A 11 -29.35 42.94 -48.78
C ILE A 11 -28.32 41.89 -49.15
N THR A 12 -27.12 42.37 -49.39
CA THR A 12 -25.88 41.58 -49.58
C THR A 12 -25.59 40.77 -48.31
N ALA A 13 -25.62 39.47 -48.45
CA ALA A 13 -25.21 38.54 -47.39
C ALA A 13 -23.69 38.61 -47.20
N ALA A 14 -23.27 39.31 -46.19
CA ALA A 14 -21.88 39.22 -45.67
C ALA A 14 -21.78 37.93 -44.86
N SER A 15 -21.18 36.93 -45.45
CA SER A 15 -20.83 35.68 -44.78
C SER A 15 -19.68 35.96 -43.77
N VAL A 16 -20.04 36.16 -42.51
CA VAL A 16 -19.03 36.17 -41.43
C VAL A 16 -18.67 34.72 -41.13
N SER A 17 -17.58 34.26 -41.73
CA SER A 17 -16.94 33.01 -41.34
C SER A 17 -16.38 33.16 -39.92
N PHE A 18 -17.10 32.60 -38.94
CA PHE A 18 -16.58 32.44 -37.62
C PHE A 18 -15.55 31.31 -37.64
N ALA A 19 -14.30 31.67 -37.79
CA ALA A 19 -13.18 30.75 -37.58
C ALA A 19 -13.20 30.31 -36.11
N GLN A 20 -13.73 29.12 -35.85
CA GLN A 20 -13.53 28.44 -34.56
C GLN A 20 -12.05 28.09 -34.44
N GLN A 21 -11.38 28.89 -33.66
CA GLN A 21 -10.02 28.68 -33.21
C GLN A 21 -10.04 27.48 -32.28
N ALA A 22 -9.82 26.29 -32.80
CA ALA A 22 -9.54 25.07 -32.07
C ALA A 22 -8.28 25.34 -31.24
N LYS A 23 -8.42 25.43 -29.91
CA LYS A 23 -7.28 25.34 -28.98
C LYS A 23 -6.58 24.01 -29.27
N PRO A 24 -5.25 23.99 -29.47
CA PRO A 24 -4.52 22.75 -29.50
C PRO A 24 -4.68 22.09 -28.14
N GLY A 25 -5.40 20.96 -28.10
CA GLY A 25 -5.41 20.06 -26.96
C GLY A 25 -3.97 19.72 -26.63
N THR A 26 -3.58 20.03 -25.42
CA THR A 26 -2.32 19.54 -24.84
C THR A 26 -2.44 18.02 -24.84
N GLU A 27 -1.85 17.41 -25.84
CA GLU A 27 -1.59 15.98 -25.87
C GLU A 27 -0.70 15.67 -24.69
N VAL A 28 -1.30 15.13 -23.62
CA VAL A 28 -0.55 14.53 -22.53
C VAL A 28 0.13 13.31 -23.16
N LYS A 29 1.35 13.49 -23.62
CA LYS A 29 2.27 12.41 -23.93
C LYS A 29 2.41 11.53 -22.71
N LYS A 30 1.70 10.43 -22.74
CA LYS A 30 1.79 9.32 -21.80
C LYS A 30 2.91 8.40 -22.26
N ASP A 31 4.11 8.93 -22.29
CA ASP A 31 5.34 8.18 -22.56
C ASP A 31 6.42 8.71 -21.62
N ASP A 32 6.21 8.54 -20.34
CA ASP A 32 7.31 8.60 -19.39
C ASP A 32 7.60 7.19 -18.87
N LYS A 33 8.02 6.33 -19.80
CA LYS A 33 8.96 5.27 -19.47
C LYS A 33 10.32 5.97 -19.31
N THR A 34 10.44 6.73 -18.23
CA THR A 34 11.72 7.22 -17.76
C THR A 34 12.59 5.99 -17.54
N THR A 35 13.41 5.70 -18.53
CA THR A 35 14.59 4.87 -18.36
C THR A 35 15.47 5.63 -17.37
N GLN A 36 15.18 5.45 -16.08
CA GLN A 36 16.05 5.92 -15.02
C GLN A 36 17.39 5.26 -15.28
N ALA A 37 18.35 6.08 -15.71
CA ALA A 37 19.74 5.64 -15.82
C ALA A 37 20.06 4.99 -14.47
N SER A 38 20.39 3.69 -14.50
CA SER A 38 20.59 2.90 -13.29
C SER A 38 21.74 3.53 -12.51
N ASN A 39 21.41 4.21 -11.42
CA ASN A 39 22.42 4.73 -10.49
C ASN A 39 23.11 3.52 -9.83
N PRO A 40 24.39 3.23 -10.13
CA PRO A 40 25.10 2.06 -9.60
C PRO A 40 25.32 2.15 -8.08
N ASN A 41 25.05 3.31 -7.49
CA ASN A 41 25.15 3.55 -6.05
C ASN A 41 23.78 3.51 -5.35
N ALA A 42 22.69 3.44 -6.11
CA ALA A 42 21.33 3.46 -5.56
C ALA A 42 21.16 2.42 -4.45
N PRO A 43 20.38 2.72 -3.43
CA PRO A 43 20.09 1.76 -2.36
C PRO A 43 19.36 0.54 -2.91
N THR A 44 19.54 -0.60 -2.26
CA THR A 44 18.82 -1.84 -2.54
C THR A 44 18.12 -2.34 -1.29
N VAL A 45 16.97 -2.97 -1.47
CA VAL A 45 16.25 -3.64 -0.38
C VAL A 45 16.40 -5.14 -0.57
N ASP A 46 17.20 -5.76 0.28
CA ASP A 46 17.44 -7.20 0.26
C ASP A 46 16.79 -7.86 1.48
N PHE A 47 15.68 -8.53 1.26
CA PHE A 47 14.95 -9.24 2.31
C PHE A 47 15.53 -10.63 2.54
N LYS A 48 15.68 -11.03 3.81
CA LYS A 48 16.06 -12.41 4.18
C LYS A 48 14.96 -13.41 3.76
N GLU A 49 13.71 -12.95 3.76
CA GLU A 49 12.54 -13.67 3.27
C GLU A 49 11.49 -12.69 2.75
N GLU A 50 10.79 -13.06 1.69
CA GLU A 50 9.73 -12.21 1.09
C GLU A 50 8.33 -12.76 1.37
N SER A 51 8.23 -13.94 2.00
CA SER A 51 6.97 -14.57 2.35
C SER A 51 7.12 -15.34 3.64
N TYR A 52 6.18 -15.10 4.57
CA TYR A 52 6.12 -15.85 5.81
C TYR A 52 4.81 -16.61 5.94
N ASN A 53 4.89 -17.86 6.38
CA ASN A 53 3.73 -18.71 6.64
C ASN A 53 3.57 -18.92 8.15
N PHE A 54 2.48 -18.40 8.70
CA PHE A 54 2.14 -18.58 10.11
C PHE A 54 1.66 -20.00 10.44
N GLY A 55 1.35 -20.83 9.42
CA GLY A 55 0.67 -22.10 9.66
C GLY A 55 -0.76 -21.91 10.13
N ASP A 56 -1.22 -22.82 11.00
CA ASP A 56 -2.53 -22.79 11.60
C ASP A 56 -2.47 -22.00 12.91
N VAL A 57 -3.28 -20.94 13.01
CA VAL A 57 -3.33 -20.03 14.16
C VAL A 57 -4.76 -19.90 14.66
N GLY A 58 -4.95 -19.73 15.97
CA GLY A 58 -6.27 -19.53 16.56
C GLY A 58 -6.88 -18.17 16.18
N GLU A 59 -8.21 -18.13 16.08
CA GLU A 59 -8.95 -16.89 15.95
C GLU A 59 -8.87 -16.08 17.26
N GLY A 60 -8.75 -14.76 17.15
CA GLY A 60 -8.80 -13.79 18.26
C GLY A 60 -7.51 -13.00 18.44
N PRO A 61 -6.33 -13.61 18.74
CA PRO A 61 -5.12 -12.84 18.96
C PRO A 61 -4.59 -12.19 17.67
N GLN A 62 -3.88 -11.08 17.84
CA GLN A 62 -3.07 -10.52 16.78
C GLN A 62 -1.78 -11.34 16.67
N ILE A 63 -1.40 -11.68 15.44
CA ILE A 63 -0.15 -12.36 15.13
C ILE A 63 0.79 -11.40 14.42
N THR A 64 2.10 -11.50 14.70
CA THR A 64 3.11 -10.60 14.16
C THR A 64 4.27 -11.35 13.56
N HIS A 65 4.87 -10.77 12.51
CA HIS A 65 6.12 -11.27 11.94
C HIS A 65 7.04 -10.11 11.56
N GLU A 66 8.35 -10.32 11.74
CA GLU A 66 9.40 -9.36 11.46
C GLU A 66 10.11 -9.71 10.15
N PHE A 67 9.87 -8.92 9.10
CA PHE A 67 10.64 -9.03 7.87
C PHE A 67 11.92 -8.21 7.98
N LYS A 68 13.03 -8.90 8.09
CA LYS A 68 14.37 -8.28 8.15
C LYS A 68 14.92 -8.09 6.76
N PHE A 69 15.49 -6.92 6.52
CA PHE A 69 16.12 -6.57 5.26
C PHE A 69 17.39 -5.75 5.48
N THR A 70 18.26 -5.74 4.47
CA THR A 70 19.53 -5.01 4.49
C THR A 70 19.57 -4.03 3.33
N ASN A 71 20.11 -2.83 3.56
CA ASN A 71 20.46 -1.92 2.47
C ASN A 71 21.86 -2.32 1.93
N ASN A 72 21.89 -3.06 0.83
CA ASN A 72 23.14 -3.47 0.17
C ASN A 72 23.65 -2.46 -0.88
N GLY A 73 22.97 -1.31 -1.03
CA GLY A 73 23.44 -0.21 -1.87
C GLY A 73 24.50 0.65 -1.19
N LYS A 74 24.90 1.73 -1.86
CA LYS A 74 25.90 2.69 -1.35
C LYS A 74 25.31 3.99 -0.85
N GLU A 75 24.02 4.22 -1.08
CA GLU A 75 23.26 5.39 -0.63
C GLU A 75 22.26 5.04 0.45
N PRO A 76 21.82 5.99 1.29
CA PRO A 76 20.80 5.76 2.30
C PRO A 76 19.46 5.32 1.67
N LEU A 77 18.88 4.25 2.22
CA LEU A 77 17.58 3.73 1.82
C LEU A 77 16.48 4.43 2.63
N ILE A 78 15.48 4.95 1.94
CA ILE A 78 14.30 5.59 2.52
C ILE A 78 13.06 4.79 2.12
N LEU A 79 12.32 4.28 3.11
CA LEU A 79 11.02 3.67 2.89
C LEU A 79 9.94 4.75 2.90
N ALA A 80 9.50 5.17 1.71
CA ALA A 80 8.51 6.24 1.56
C ALA A 80 7.12 5.80 2.04
N ASN A 81 6.75 4.54 1.77
CA ASN A 81 5.45 4.00 2.19
C ASN A 81 5.50 2.47 2.31
N VAL A 82 4.73 1.93 3.26
CA VAL A 82 4.48 0.50 3.39
C VAL A 82 2.99 0.30 3.60
N LYS A 83 2.33 -0.36 2.63
CA LYS A 83 0.88 -0.49 2.60
C LYS A 83 0.46 -1.95 2.47
N ALA A 84 -0.40 -2.40 3.37
CA ALA A 84 -1.04 -3.71 3.29
C ALA A 84 -2.24 -3.71 2.33
N SER A 85 -2.56 -4.87 1.78
CA SER A 85 -3.70 -5.10 0.87
C SER A 85 -5.08 -4.98 1.54
N CYS A 86 -5.15 -5.02 2.89
CA CYS A 86 -6.39 -4.87 3.65
C CYS A 86 -6.14 -4.13 4.97
N GLY A 87 -7.21 -3.57 5.55
CA GLY A 87 -7.17 -2.98 6.90
C GLY A 87 -7.00 -3.99 8.05
N CYS A 88 -7.02 -5.29 7.75
CA CYS A 88 -6.78 -6.36 8.72
C CYS A 88 -5.28 -6.61 8.99
N THR A 89 -4.41 -5.99 8.20
CA THR A 89 -2.95 -6.10 8.30
C THR A 89 -2.36 -4.71 8.48
N THR A 90 -1.56 -4.55 9.53
CA THR A 90 -0.94 -3.27 9.89
C THR A 90 0.57 -3.41 9.86
N PRO A 91 1.26 -2.80 8.87
CA PRO A 91 2.70 -2.74 8.86
C PRO A 91 3.24 -1.58 9.70
N SER A 92 4.39 -1.79 10.34
CA SER A 92 5.20 -0.77 11.01
C SER A 92 6.63 -0.87 10.50
N TRP A 93 7.27 0.28 10.21
CA TRP A 93 8.59 0.34 9.59
C TRP A 93 9.38 1.57 10.05
N PRO A 94 10.72 1.55 9.97
CA PRO A 94 11.58 2.70 10.26
C PRO A 94 11.24 3.89 9.37
N LYS A 95 11.21 5.08 9.95
CA LYS A 95 11.02 6.34 9.23
C LYS A 95 12.33 7.02 8.88
N ASP A 96 13.38 6.70 9.64
CA ASP A 96 14.72 7.21 9.41
C ASP A 96 15.40 6.49 8.24
N PRO A 97 16.30 7.17 7.51
CA PRO A 97 17.09 6.56 6.44
C PRO A 97 17.95 5.40 6.97
N ILE A 98 17.91 4.26 6.28
CA ILE A 98 18.73 3.09 6.58
C ILE A 98 20.06 3.23 5.82
N LEU A 99 21.15 3.38 6.54
CA LEU A 99 22.47 3.57 5.98
C LEU A 99 22.98 2.31 5.23
N PRO A 100 23.92 2.46 4.29
CA PRO A 100 24.56 1.35 3.61
C PRO A 100 25.06 0.28 4.58
N GLY A 101 24.78 -0.99 4.25
CA GLY A 101 25.17 -2.16 5.05
C GLY A 101 24.39 -2.35 6.35
N LYS A 102 23.40 -1.49 6.66
CA LYS A 102 22.59 -1.62 7.86
C LYS A 102 21.35 -2.48 7.61
N GLU A 103 21.03 -3.28 8.63
CA GLU A 103 19.81 -4.07 8.70
C GLU A 103 18.69 -3.24 9.33
N ALA A 104 17.46 -3.46 8.86
CA ALA A 104 16.25 -2.89 9.43
C ALA A 104 15.10 -3.92 9.35
N THR A 105 13.96 -3.59 9.97
CA THR A 105 12.84 -4.52 10.11
C THR A 105 11.53 -3.84 9.76
N ILE A 106 10.69 -4.54 9.00
CA ILE A 106 9.26 -4.22 8.85
C ILE A 106 8.48 -5.21 9.70
N LEU A 107 7.81 -4.72 10.73
CA LEU A 107 6.91 -5.52 11.56
C LEU A 107 5.53 -5.55 10.89
N VAL A 108 5.00 -6.73 10.63
CA VAL A 108 3.67 -6.93 10.06
C VAL A 108 2.76 -7.59 11.09
N THR A 109 1.68 -6.92 11.45
CA THR A 109 0.67 -7.42 12.39
C THR A 109 -0.60 -7.78 11.62
N TYR A 110 -1.12 -8.98 11.82
CA TYR A 110 -2.38 -9.45 11.25
C TYR A 110 -3.40 -9.72 12.37
N ASN A 111 -4.59 -9.16 12.22
CA ASN A 111 -5.71 -9.39 13.14
C ASN A 111 -6.54 -10.58 12.66
N THR A 112 -6.56 -11.65 13.45
CA THR A 112 -7.26 -12.90 13.15
C THR A 112 -8.73 -12.87 13.55
N GLN A 113 -9.14 -11.94 14.41
CA GLN A 113 -10.49 -11.90 14.98
C GLN A 113 -11.58 -11.73 13.91
N GLY A 114 -12.57 -12.62 13.91
CA GLY A 114 -13.65 -12.62 12.93
C GLY A 114 -13.21 -13.02 11.52
N ARG A 115 -12.07 -13.74 11.36
CA ARG A 115 -11.48 -14.07 10.06
C ARG A 115 -11.02 -15.52 9.95
N PRO A 116 -11.89 -16.50 10.26
CA PRO A 116 -11.54 -17.91 10.11
C PRO A 116 -11.30 -18.25 8.63
N GLY A 117 -10.43 -19.24 8.41
CA GLY A 117 -10.07 -19.74 7.08
C GLY A 117 -8.71 -19.25 6.59
N ASN A 118 -8.36 -19.60 5.36
CA ASN A 118 -7.06 -19.30 4.77
C ASN A 118 -6.90 -17.80 4.50
N PHE A 119 -5.72 -17.30 4.76
CA PHE A 119 -5.35 -15.92 4.40
C PHE A 119 -4.03 -15.89 3.62
N ASN A 120 -3.96 -14.94 2.68
CA ASN A 120 -2.75 -14.54 1.98
C ASN A 120 -2.84 -13.02 1.77
N LYS A 121 -1.97 -12.26 2.43
CA LYS A 121 -1.98 -10.80 2.42
C LYS A 121 -0.67 -10.29 1.87
N SER A 122 -0.75 -9.33 0.97
CA SER A 122 0.42 -8.65 0.41
C SER A 122 0.67 -7.32 1.11
N ILE A 123 1.93 -6.98 1.26
CA ILE A 123 2.41 -5.71 1.79
C ILE A 123 3.33 -5.09 0.73
N THR A 124 2.92 -3.96 0.17
CA THR A 124 3.67 -3.20 -0.83
C THR A 124 4.55 -2.17 -0.15
N ILE A 125 5.84 -2.20 -0.44
CA ILE A 125 6.86 -1.30 0.06
C ILE A 125 7.28 -0.38 -1.07
N THR A 126 7.20 0.93 -0.86
CA THR A 126 7.69 1.95 -1.80
C THR A 126 8.92 2.63 -1.22
N SER A 127 9.99 2.72 -1.98
CA SER A 127 11.28 3.26 -1.52
C SER A 127 12.03 3.98 -2.65
N ASN A 128 13.17 4.60 -2.30
CA ASN A 128 14.13 5.16 -3.26
C ASN A 128 15.14 4.13 -3.78
N ALA A 129 14.90 2.84 -3.55
CA ALA A 129 15.77 1.76 -4.02
C ALA A 129 15.77 1.64 -5.56
N THR A 130 16.76 0.94 -6.11
CA THR A 130 16.84 0.58 -7.54
C THR A 130 15.56 -0.07 -8.05
N THR A 131 14.90 -0.88 -7.19
CA THR A 131 13.54 -1.39 -7.41
C THR A 131 12.61 -0.59 -6.50
N PRO A 132 11.90 0.44 -7.02
CA PRO A 132 11.13 1.36 -6.19
C PRO A 132 9.95 0.74 -5.46
N SER A 133 9.45 -0.40 -5.96
CA SER A 133 8.32 -1.12 -5.37
C SER A 133 8.68 -2.57 -5.14
N LYS A 134 8.54 -3.02 -3.90
CA LYS A 134 8.75 -4.41 -3.46
C LYS A 134 7.50 -4.92 -2.78
N VAL A 135 7.19 -6.21 -2.93
CA VAL A 135 6.01 -6.83 -2.29
C VAL A 135 6.47 -8.02 -1.46
N ILE A 136 6.01 -8.07 -0.21
CA ILE A 136 6.19 -9.21 0.69
C ILE A 136 4.82 -9.77 1.07
N PHE A 137 4.78 -11.01 1.56
CA PHE A 137 3.55 -11.74 1.81
C PHE A 137 3.52 -12.38 3.20
N ILE A 138 2.34 -12.41 3.81
CA ILE A 138 2.03 -13.26 4.94
C ILE A 138 0.88 -14.20 4.56
N LYS A 139 0.94 -15.44 4.99
CA LYS A 139 -0.08 -16.44 4.73
C LYS A 139 -0.26 -17.37 5.93
N GLY A 140 -1.37 -18.10 5.96
CA GLY A 140 -1.69 -19.07 7.00
C GLY A 140 -3.17 -19.42 6.97
N THR A 141 -3.61 -20.14 8.01
CA THR A 141 -5.01 -20.53 8.23
C THR A 141 -5.41 -20.07 9.62
N VAL A 142 -6.54 -19.37 9.73
CA VAL A 142 -7.15 -19.03 11.02
C VAL A 142 -8.18 -20.10 11.37
N GLU A 143 -7.94 -20.82 12.44
CA GLU A 143 -8.89 -21.80 12.98
C GLU A 143 -9.89 -21.13 13.89
N LYS A 144 -11.20 -21.47 13.72
CA LYS A 144 -12.22 -21.06 14.68
C LYS A 144 -11.86 -21.60 16.06
N VAL A 145 -11.81 -20.71 17.03
CA VAL A 145 -11.73 -21.14 18.42
C VAL A 145 -13.06 -21.75 18.80
N ASP A 146 -13.07 -23.07 19.05
CA ASP A 146 -14.21 -23.74 19.65
C ASP A 146 -14.28 -23.31 21.14
N PRO A 147 -15.32 -22.56 21.54
CA PRO A 147 -15.45 -22.14 22.93
C PRO A 147 -15.50 -23.31 23.92
N ALA A 148 -15.83 -24.52 23.46
CA ALA A 148 -15.82 -25.74 24.27
C ALA A 148 -14.41 -26.30 24.55
N LYS A 149 -13.39 -25.85 23.79
CA LYS A 149 -11.97 -26.24 23.98
C LYS A 149 -11.13 -25.17 24.68
N TYR A 150 -11.71 -24.04 25.00
CA TYR A 150 -10.99 -22.99 25.73
C TYR A 150 -10.95 -23.37 27.22
N GLU A 151 -9.90 -24.04 27.66
CA GLU A 151 -9.52 -24.06 29.05
C GLU A 151 -8.89 -22.70 29.35
N PRO A 152 -9.52 -21.84 30.20
CA PRO A 152 -8.87 -20.64 30.69
C PRO A 152 -7.58 -21.07 31.37
N LEU A 153 -6.44 -20.55 30.93
CA LEU A 153 -5.19 -20.69 31.68
C LEU A 153 -5.50 -20.26 33.11
N GLU A 154 -5.53 -21.22 34.07
CA GLU A 154 -5.71 -20.93 35.46
C GLU A 154 -4.66 -19.87 35.84
N GLN A 155 -5.14 -18.67 36.13
CA GLN A 155 -4.28 -17.66 36.74
C GLN A 155 -3.79 -18.28 38.06
N PRO A 156 -2.46 -18.34 38.29
CA PRO A 156 -1.97 -18.82 39.57
C PRO A 156 -2.65 -17.99 40.66
N SER A 157 -3.49 -18.64 41.46
CA SER A 157 -4.17 -18.05 42.57
C SER A 157 -3.09 -17.41 43.45
N MET A 158 -3.11 -16.09 43.56
CA MET A 158 -2.29 -15.36 44.50
C MET A 158 -2.66 -15.90 45.91
N LEU A 159 -1.74 -16.64 46.48
CA LEU A 159 -1.79 -17.12 47.85
C LEU A 159 -2.09 -15.92 48.75
N THR A 160 -3.28 -15.89 49.31
CA THR A 160 -3.59 -14.99 50.42
C THR A 160 -2.64 -15.34 51.58
N PRO A 161 -1.87 -14.39 52.13
CA PRO A 161 -1.04 -14.68 53.29
C PRO A 161 -1.96 -15.02 54.47
N LYS A 162 -1.80 -16.25 54.98
CA LYS A 162 -2.46 -16.73 56.20
C LYS A 162 -2.03 -15.83 57.34
N GLY A 163 -2.95 -15.03 57.87
CA GLY A 163 -2.72 -14.23 59.05
C GLY A 163 -2.37 -15.13 60.24
N THR A 164 -1.22 -14.90 60.80
CA THR A 164 -0.82 -15.45 62.11
C THR A 164 -1.45 -14.60 63.19
N ASN A 165 -2.29 -15.26 64.00
CA ASN A 165 -2.72 -14.80 65.32
C ASN A 165 -1.58 -14.99 66.29
#